data_ecab3cfe206fc1c1177a7c2de3931346
#
_entry.id   ecab3cfe206fc1c1177a7c2de3931346
#
_cell.length_a   1.000
_cell.length_b   1.000
_cell.length_c   1.000
_cell.angle_alpha   90.00
_cell.angle_beta   90.00
_cell.angle_gamma   90.00
#
_symmetry.space_group_name_H-M   'P 1'
#
loop_
_entity.id
_entity.type
_entity.pdbx_description
1 polymer ?
#
loop_
_entity_poly.entity_id
_entity_poly.type
_entity_poly.pdbx_seq_one_letter_code
_entity_poly.pdbx_strand_id
1 'polypeptide(L)'
;MPETYVGTSGAAGRAGIWATIVTIAGVDVTESIFGNIVINADEDSARVADLTIAPASTSFTVAAWVGKAVTIDIAAMHTGSPTSVSRLFTGIIDTPVLDLAGRRIGLRCTDNLQGVVEAMDAAAIEAAIPGGYYSPAIFDPAARGWSRAQDRLSTVPASLDLTPAGVLRLTAWQPKTVADLAFTDAHLLDGSPSVSIA
;
A
#
# COMPACT_ATOMS: atom_id res chain seq x y z
N MET A 1 -10.29 -4.11 21.38
CA MET A 1 -9.91 -2.70 21.60
C MET A 1 -8.93 -2.37 20.50
N PRO A 2 -9.10 -1.29 19.73
CA PRO A 2 -8.09 -0.90 18.76
C PRO A 2 -6.77 -0.66 19.48
N GLU A 3 -5.68 -1.22 18.98
CA GLU A 3 -4.36 -0.93 19.52
C GLU A 3 -4.05 0.55 19.25
N THR A 4 -3.86 1.28 20.33
CA THR A 4 -3.49 2.69 20.27
C THR A 4 -1.97 2.79 20.33
N TYR A 5 -1.34 3.20 19.23
CA TYR A 5 0.09 3.48 19.22
C TYR A 5 0.33 4.90 19.75
N VAL A 6 1.09 4.98 20.83
CA VAL A 6 1.57 6.27 21.36
C VAL A 6 2.94 6.54 20.75
N GLY A 7 2.98 7.42 19.76
CA GLY A 7 4.23 7.91 19.17
C GLY A 7 4.58 9.30 19.73
N THR A 8 5.84 9.53 20.07
CA THR A 8 6.32 10.88 20.36
C THR A 8 6.73 11.56 19.06
N SER A 9 5.98 12.56 18.61
CA SER A 9 6.47 13.45 17.56
C SER A 9 7.49 14.42 18.18
N GLY A 10 8.62 14.61 17.50
CA GLY A 10 9.75 15.42 17.98
C GLY A 10 9.50 16.94 18.10
N ALA A 11 8.25 17.40 18.13
CA ALA A 11 7.86 18.75 18.42
C ALA A 11 7.35 18.84 19.87
N ALA A 12 8.23 19.23 20.78
CA ALA A 12 7.90 19.75 22.10
C ALA A 12 6.92 18.90 22.95
N GLY A 13 7.24 17.62 23.18
CA GLY A 13 6.64 16.89 24.32
C GLY A 13 5.14 16.59 24.21
N ARG A 14 4.52 16.63 23.04
CA ARG A 14 3.14 16.22 22.84
C ARG A 14 3.08 14.76 22.46
N ALA A 15 2.53 13.92 23.32
CA ALA A 15 2.16 12.55 22.95
C ALA A 15 1.06 12.60 21.89
N GLY A 16 1.35 12.10 20.68
CA GLY A 16 0.35 11.92 19.63
C GLY A 16 -0.30 10.54 19.78
N ILE A 17 -1.61 10.50 19.75
CA ILE A 17 -2.37 9.25 19.65
C ILE A 17 -2.66 9.01 18.18
N TRP A 18 -2.32 7.82 17.69
CA TRP A 18 -2.63 7.39 16.34
C TRP A 18 -3.71 6.32 16.37
N ALA A 19 -4.65 6.42 15.47
CA ALA A 19 -5.69 5.42 15.28
C ALA A 19 -5.65 4.91 13.84
N THR A 20 -5.87 3.61 13.67
CA THR A 20 -6.09 3.03 12.35
C THR A 20 -7.59 3.07 12.07
N ILE A 21 -7.97 3.43 10.84
CA ILE A 21 -9.35 3.43 10.36
C ILE A 21 -9.42 2.44 9.20
N VAL A 22 -10.32 1.48 9.27
CA VAL A 22 -10.53 0.48 8.22
C VAL A 22 -11.95 0.55 7.70
N THR A 23 -12.06 0.70 6.37
CA THR A 23 -13.37 0.74 5.69
C THR A 23 -13.46 -0.40 4.68
N ILE A 24 -14.54 -1.17 4.71
CA ILE A 24 -14.83 -2.24 3.75
C ILE A 24 -16.17 -1.94 3.06
N ALA A 25 -16.16 -1.85 1.75
CA ALA A 25 -17.33 -1.49 0.93
C ALA A 25 -18.04 -0.21 1.42
N GLY A 26 -17.27 0.78 1.89
CA GLY A 26 -17.79 2.05 2.39
C GLY A 26 -18.29 2.02 3.84
N VAL A 27 -18.20 0.88 4.53
CA VAL A 27 -18.60 0.73 5.93
C VAL A 27 -17.36 0.72 6.80
N ASP A 28 -17.36 1.54 7.85
CA ASP A 28 -16.30 1.53 8.88
C ASP A 28 -16.41 0.23 9.69
N VAL A 29 -15.32 -0.54 9.70
CA VAL A 29 -15.19 -1.82 10.42
C VAL A 29 -14.07 -1.77 11.46
N THR A 30 -13.57 -0.60 11.78
CA THR A 30 -12.41 -0.39 12.67
C THR A 30 -12.56 -1.13 14.00
N GLU A 31 -13.73 -1.06 14.62
CA GLU A 31 -13.99 -1.71 15.91
C GLU A 31 -14.06 -3.25 15.81
N SER A 32 -14.23 -3.78 14.60
CA SER A 32 -14.28 -5.22 14.33
C SER A 32 -12.90 -5.81 14.04
N ILE A 33 -11.87 -4.98 13.90
CA ILE A 33 -10.51 -5.44 13.64
C ILE A 33 -9.96 -6.19 14.83
N PHE A 34 -9.37 -7.35 14.56
CA PHE A 34 -8.74 -8.20 15.56
C PHE A 34 -7.27 -8.39 15.25
N GLY A 35 -6.41 -8.08 16.24
CA GLY A 35 -4.97 -8.21 16.10
C GLY A 35 -4.35 -7.15 15.19
N ASN A 36 -3.29 -7.52 14.50
CA ASN A 36 -2.47 -6.59 13.72
C ASN A 36 -2.96 -6.51 12.28
N ILE A 37 -2.75 -5.34 11.67
CA ILE A 37 -2.83 -5.14 10.22
C ILE A 37 -1.40 -5.12 9.69
N VAL A 38 -1.13 -5.94 8.68
CA VAL A 38 0.18 -5.98 8.02
C VAL A 38 0.01 -5.53 6.58
N ILE A 39 0.79 -4.53 6.18
CA ILE A 39 0.81 -4.04 4.79
C ILE A 39 2.21 -4.25 4.24
N ASN A 40 2.32 -5.07 3.20
CA ASN A 40 3.54 -5.36 2.48
C ASN A 40 3.49 -4.70 1.10
N ALA A 41 4.59 -4.09 0.71
CA ALA A 41 4.76 -3.48 -0.61
C ALA A 41 6.14 -3.86 -1.13
N ASP A 42 6.18 -4.80 -2.06
CA ASP A 42 7.38 -5.19 -2.76
C ASP A 42 7.47 -4.44 -4.10
N GLU A 43 8.67 -4.28 -4.60
CA GLU A 43 8.93 -3.65 -5.89
C GLU A 43 8.33 -4.51 -7.02
N ASP A 44 7.76 -3.86 -8.04
CA ASP A 44 7.10 -4.50 -9.19
C ASP A 44 6.00 -5.50 -8.84
N SER A 45 5.42 -5.37 -7.67
CA SER A 45 4.31 -6.22 -7.23
C SER A 45 3.14 -5.43 -6.67
N ALA A 46 1.97 -6.07 -6.64
CA ALA A 46 0.81 -5.50 -5.97
C ALA A 46 1.08 -5.40 -4.46
N ARG A 47 0.70 -4.27 -3.87
CA ARG A 47 0.69 -4.13 -2.41
C ARG A 47 -0.35 -5.06 -1.81
N VAL A 48 0.01 -5.75 -0.75
CA VAL A 48 -0.85 -6.70 -0.05
C VAL A 48 -1.10 -6.21 1.37
N ALA A 49 -2.34 -6.30 1.81
CA ALA A 49 -2.71 -6.05 3.20
C ALA A 49 -3.39 -7.28 3.78
N ASP A 50 -2.88 -7.75 4.93
CA ASP A 50 -3.47 -8.84 5.70
C ASP A 50 -4.09 -8.27 6.98
N LEU A 51 -5.36 -8.57 7.20
CA LEU A 51 -6.09 -8.15 8.39
C LEU A 51 -7.10 -9.22 8.82
N THR A 52 -7.50 -9.19 10.08
CA THR A 52 -8.50 -10.10 10.61
C THR A 52 -9.64 -9.30 11.22
N ILE A 53 -10.87 -9.70 10.96
CA ILE A 53 -12.06 -9.10 11.56
C ILE A 53 -12.84 -10.13 12.40
N ALA A 54 -13.48 -9.63 13.46
CA ALA A 54 -14.47 -10.37 14.25
C ALA A 54 -15.85 -9.83 13.87
N PRO A 55 -16.59 -10.48 12.96
CA PRO A 55 -17.88 -9.95 12.51
C PRO A 55 -18.91 -10.00 13.65
N ALA A 56 -19.73 -8.96 13.73
CA ALA A 56 -20.82 -8.89 14.71
C ALA A 56 -21.94 -9.91 14.44
N SER A 57 -22.07 -10.36 13.16
CA SER A 57 -23.09 -11.33 12.74
C SER A 57 -22.50 -12.72 12.57
N THR A 58 -23.26 -13.73 12.97
CA THR A 58 -22.91 -15.14 12.77
C THR A 58 -23.33 -15.68 11.40
N SER A 59 -24.10 -14.91 10.63
CA SER A 59 -24.57 -15.27 9.30
C SER A 59 -23.86 -14.43 8.26
N PHE A 60 -22.86 -15.00 7.58
CA PHE A 60 -22.18 -14.36 6.45
C PHE A 60 -21.74 -15.38 5.42
N THR A 61 -21.72 -14.95 4.17
CA THR A 61 -21.23 -15.74 3.04
C THR A 61 -19.85 -15.25 2.70
N VAL A 62 -18.80 -16.06 2.92
CA VAL A 62 -17.40 -15.68 2.69
C VAL A 62 -17.17 -15.20 1.25
N ALA A 63 -17.77 -15.90 0.26
CA ALA A 63 -17.66 -15.52 -1.15
C ALA A 63 -18.18 -14.11 -1.45
N ALA A 64 -19.12 -13.59 -0.66
CA ALA A 64 -19.63 -12.23 -0.84
C ALA A 64 -18.64 -11.12 -0.43
N TRP A 65 -17.49 -11.49 0.13
CA TRP A 65 -16.43 -10.57 0.53
C TRP A 65 -15.39 -10.35 -0.58
N VAL A 66 -15.22 -11.32 -1.45
CA VAL A 66 -14.28 -11.22 -2.58
C VAL A 66 -14.62 -10.00 -3.46
N GLY A 67 -13.63 -9.22 -3.81
CA GLY A 67 -13.76 -8.04 -4.66
C GLY A 67 -14.30 -6.79 -3.94
N LYS A 68 -14.68 -6.86 -2.65
CA LYS A 68 -15.09 -5.66 -1.92
C LYS A 68 -13.91 -4.70 -1.74
N ALA A 69 -14.18 -3.41 -1.96
CA ALA A 69 -13.20 -2.36 -1.76
C ALA A 69 -12.80 -2.25 -0.28
N VAL A 70 -11.51 -2.07 -0.06
CA VAL A 70 -10.91 -1.89 1.27
C VAL A 70 -10.06 -0.64 1.27
N THR A 71 -10.18 0.15 2.33
CA THR A 71 -9.25 1.24 2.60
C THR A 71 -8.74 1.15 4.03
N ILE A 72 -7.46 1.45 4.20
CA ILE A 72 -6.81 1.49 5.50
C ILE A 72 -6.13 2.85 5.63
N ASP A 73 -6.52 3.58 6.65
CA ASP A 73 -6.00 4.91 6.95
C ASP A 73 -5.35 4.92 8.34
N ILE A 74 -4.38 5.81 8.51
CA ILE A 74 -3.86 6.18 9.83
C ILE A 74 -4.27 7.61 10.13
N ALA A 75 -4.82 7.86 11.30
CA ALA A 75 -5.25 9.17 11.74
C ALA A 75 -4.47 9.61 12.97
N ALA A 76 -3.94 10.83 12.95
CA ALA A 76 -3.48 11.48 14.16
C ALA A 76 -4.70 12.00 14.92
N MET A 77 -4.82 11.61 16.19
CA MET A 77 -5.96 11.95 17.04
C MET A 77 -5.59 13.05 18.02
N HIS A 78 -6.46 14.02 18.16
CA HIS A 78 -6.37 15.02 19.21
C HIS A 78 -7.74 15.17 19.87
N THR A 79 -7.77 15.01 21.19
CA THR A 79 -9.04 15.09 21.98
C THR A 79 -10.21 14.29 21.38
N GLY A 80 -9.90 13.08 20.89
CA GLY A 80 -10.91 12.17 20.33
C GLY A 80 -11.32 12.43 18.88
N SER A 81 -10.79 13.48 18.26
CA SER A 81 -11.05 13.80 16.85
C SER A 81 -9.80 13.67 15.98
N PRO A 82 -9.92 13.17 14.74
CA PRO A 82 -8.80 13.12 13.80
C PRO A 82 -8.39 14.55 13.39
N THR A 83 -7.09 14.85 13.50
CA THR A 83 -6.49 16.11 13.07
C THR A 83 -5.83 16.01 11.70
N SER A 84 -5.37 14.82 11.35
CA SER A 84 -4.88 14.49 10.00
C SER A 84 -5.14 13.01 9.73
N VAL A 85 -5.47 12.69 8.49
CA VAL A 85 -5.69 11.32 8.02
C VAL A 85 -4.79 11.08 6.84
N SER A 86 -4.04 9.97 6.88
CA SER A 86 -3.17 9.53 5.78
C SER A 86 -3.58 8.14 5.33
N ARG A 87 -3.81 7.98 4.02
CA ARG A 87 -4.10 6.70 3.41
C ARG A 87 -2.85 5.83 3.40
N LEU A 88 -2.97 4.60 3.91
CA LEU A 88 -1.92 3.58 3.86
C LEU A 88 -2.16 2.54 2.78
N PHE A 89 -3.44 2.22 2.52
CA PHE A 89 -3.82 1.19 1.58
C PHE A 89 -5.18 1.47 0.94
N THR A 90 -5.28 1.23 -0.35
CA THR A 90 -6.53 1.14 -1.10
C THR A 90 -6.45 -0.10 -1.97
N GLY A 91 -7.47 -0.94 -1.92
CA GLY A 91 -7.49 -2.17 -2.69
C GLY A 91 -8.82 -2.91 -2.57
N ILE A 92 -8.77 -4.19 -2.85
CA ILE A 92 -9.92 -5.10 -2.80
C ILE A 92 -9.57 -6.34 -1.99
N ILE A 93 -10.57 -6.98 -1.42
CA ILE A 93 -10.43 -8.29 -0.79
C ILE A 93 -10.21 -9.34 -1.89
N ASP A 94 -9.08 -10.00 -1.86
CA ASP A 94 -8.74 -11.09 -2.78
C ASP A 94 -9.16 -12.44 -2.19
N THR A 95 -8.67 -12.75 -1.00
CA THR A 95 -8.88 -14.06 -0.37
C THR A 95 -9.38 -13.91 1.06
N PRO A 96 -10.69 -14.10 1.29
CA PRO A 96 -11.23 -14.21 2.64
C PRO A 96 -11.11 -15.64 3.17
N VAL A 97 -10.64 -15.80 4.41
CA VAL A 97 -10.51 -17.09 5.09
C VAL A 97 -11.32 -17.09 6.38
N LEU A 98 -12.26 -18.02 6.49
CA LEU A 98 -13.10 -18.15 7.67
C LEU A 98 -12.49 -19.09 8.71
N ASP A 99 -12.23 -18.58 9.89
CA ASP A 99 -11.98 -19.37 11.11
C ASP A 99 -13.28 -19.52 11.90
N LEU A 100 -13.92 -20.69 11.76
CA LEU A 100 -15.16 -21.01 12.44
C LEU A 100 -14.98 -21.14 13.96
N ALA A 101 -13.85 -21.69 14.40
CA ALA A 101 -13.57 -21.90 15.81
C ALA A 101 -13.34 -20.56 16.54
N GLY A 102 -12.55 -19.70 15.91
CA GLY A 102 -12.26 -18.35 16.43
C GLY A 102 -13.33 -17.32 16.13
N ARG A 103 -14.36 -17.65 15.34
CA ARG A 103 -15.36 -16.70 14.83
C ARG A 103 -14.74 -15.46 14.21
N ARG A 104 -13.76 -15.68 13.34
CA ARG A 104 -12.98 -14.62 12.70
C ARG A 104 -12.92 -14.82 11.20
N ILE A 105 -12.68 -13.73 10.49
CA ILE A 105 -12.42 -13.76 9.06
C ILE A 105 -11.06 -13.12 8.83
N GLY A 106 -10.10 -13.91 8.37
CA GLY A 106 -8.85 -13.40 7.80
C GLY A 106 -9.13 -12.86 6.40
N LEU A 107 -8.66 -11.67 6.13
CA LEU A 107 -8.82 -11.00 4.84
C LEU A 107 -7.44 -10.70 4.29
N ARG A 108 -7.12 -11.32 3.15
CA ARG A 108 -6.00 -10.91 2.32
C ARG A 108 -6.51 -9.98 1.24
N CYS A 109 -5.96 -8.78 1.20
CA CYS A 109 -6.36 -7.73 0.27
C CYS A 109 -5.20 -7.43 -0.67
N THR A 110 -5.51 -7.06 -1.91
CA THR A 110 -4.54 -6.59 -2.91
C THR A 110 -4.94 -5.22 -3.41
N ASP A 111 -3.97 -4.38 -3.77
CA ASP A 111 -4.24 -3.09 -4.41
C ASP A 111 -4.71 -3.23 -5.87
N ASN A 112 -4.74 -4.47 -6.39
CA ASN A 112 -5.21 -4.81 -7.73
C ASN A 112 -4.42 -4.13 -8.86
N LEU A 113 -3.11 -3.90 -8.67
CA LEU A 113 -2.23 -3.31 -9.69
C LEU A 113 -2.40 -4.01 -11.06
N GLN A 114 -2.34 -5.34 -11.08
CA GLN A 114 -2.49 -6.10 -12.31
C GLN A 114 -3.85 -5.84 -12.98
N GLY A 115 -4.95 -5.84 -12.23
CA GLY A 115 -6.28 -5.59 -12.77
C GLY A 115 -6.43 -4.17 -13.32
N VAL A 116 -5.80 -3.17 -12.70
CA VAL A 116 -5.77 -1.80 -13.21
C VAL A 116 -5.06 -1.74 -14.55
N VAL A 117 -3.88 -2.37 -14.66
CA VAL A 117 -3.07 -2.36 -15.89
C VAL A 117 -3.72 -3.19 -17.00
N GLU A 118 -4.37 -4.33 -16.67
CA GLU A 118 -5.11 -5.16 -17.64
C GLU A 118 -6.27 -4.40 -18.29
N ALA A 119 -6.89 -3.46 -17.56
CA ALA A 119 -7.96 -2.63 -18.08
C ALA A 119 -7.46 -1.49 -18.99
N MET A 120 -6.14 -1.24 -19.05
CA MET A 120 -5.58 -0.17 -19.88
C MET A 120 -5.40 -0.61 -21.32
N ASP A 121 -5.61 0.31 -22.25
CA ASP A 121 -5.24 0.11 -23.65
C ASP A 121 -3.72 0.30 -23.85
N ALA A 122 -3.24 -0.07 -25.04
CA ALA A 122 -1.83 0.01 -25.38
C ALA A 122 -1.28 1.45 -25.28
N ALA A 123 -2.04 2.45 -25.68
CA ALA A 123 -1.62 3.85 -25.65
C ALA A 123 -1.52 4.38 -24.22
N ALA A 124 -2.45 3.98 -23.35
CA ALA A 124 -2.42 4.32 -21.93
C ALA A 124 -1.22 3.70 -21.22
N ILE A 125 -0.87 2.43 -21.53
CA ILE A 125 0.33 1.78 -20.99
C ILE A 125 1.60 2.50 -21.45
N GLU A 126 1.65 2.89 -22.74
CA GLU A 126 2.79 3.64 -23.29
C GLU A 126 2.95 5.02 -22.65
N ALA A 127 1.84 5.67 -22.35
CA ALA A 127 1.86 6.94 -21.63
C ALA A 127 2.27 6.79 -20.17
N ALA A 128 1.83 5.71 -19.50
CA ALA A 128 2.18 5.42 -18.10
C ALA A 128 3.63 5.02 -17.92
N ILE A 129 4.25 4.35 -18.93
CA ILE A 129 5.66 3.92 -18.93
C ILE A 129 6.39 4.61 -20.08
N PRO A 130 6.69 5.91 -19.98
CA PRO A 130 7.37 6.66 -21.02
C PRO A 130 8.85 6.27 -21.10
N GLY A 131 9.44 6.49 -22.26
CA GLY A 131 10.82 6.14 -22.54
C GLY A 131 10.94 4.70 -23.04
N GLY A 132 12.06 4.09 -22.76
CA GLY A 132 12.36 2.75 -23.22
C GLY A 132 13.35 2.75 -24.38
N TYR A 133 14.47 2.07 -24.15
CA TYR A 133 15.53 1.87 -25.12
C TYR A 133 15.31 0.53 -25.80
N TYR A 134 14.27 0.42 -26.61
CA TYR A 134 13.95 -0.85 -27.24
C TYR A 134 13.71 -0.71 -28.73
N SER A 135 14.03 -1.77 -29.43
CA SER A 135 13.59 -1.93 -30.81
C SER A 135 12.13 -2.42 -30.82
N PRO A 136 11.24 -1.80 -31.60
CA PRO A 136 9.88 -2.31 -31.77
C PRO A 136 9.80 -3.79 -32.20
N ALA A 137 10.88 -4.33 -32.77
CA ALA A 137 10.98 -5.72 -33.19
C ALA A 137 11.10 -6.72 -32.03
N ILE A 138 11.36 -6.27 -30.79
CA ILE A 138 11.50 -7.13 -29.61
C ILE A 138 10.14 -7.38 -28.96
N PHE A 139 9.14 -6.54 -29.25
CA PHE A 139 7.83 -6.64 -28.62
C PHE A 139 6.86 -7.47 -29.43
N ASP A 140 6.12 -8.31 -28.73
CA ASP A 140 4.91 -8.89 -29.32
C ASP A 140 3.89 -7.77 -29.55
N PRO A 141 3.56 -7.44 -30.83
CA PRO A 141 2.55 -6.42 -31.13
C PRO A 141 1.15 -6.81 -30.63
N ALA A 142 0.93 -8.09 -30.32
CA ALA A 142 -0.31 -8.60 -29.77
C ALA A 142 -0.35 -8.52 -28.24
N ALA A 143 0.78 -8.29 -27.58
CA ALA A 143 0.83 -8.15 -26.12
C ALA A 143 -0.06 -7.00 -25.65
N ARG A 144 -0.85 -7.26 -24.61
CA ARG A 144 -1.82 -6.33 -24.03
C ARG A 144 -1.74 -6.36 -22.52
N GLY A 145 -2.34 -5.36 -21.90
CA GLY A 145 -2.48 -5.29 -20.45
C GLY A 145 -1.16 -5.48 -19.73
N TRP A 146 -1.16 -6.33 -18.72
CA TRP A 146 0.00 -6.56 -17.87
C TRP A 146 1.23 -7.07 -18.62
N SER A 147 1.06 -7.99 -19.58
CA SER A 147 2.17 -8.50 -20.40
C SER A 147 2.89 -7.37 -21.15
N ARG A 148 2.13 -6.45 -21.77
CA ARG A 148 2.70 -5.29 -22.46
C ARG A 148 3.41 -4.35 -21.50
N ALA A 149 2.85 -4.14 -20.30
CA ALA A 149 3.49 -3.31 -19.28
C ALA A 149 4.81 -3.92 -18.82
N GLN A 150 4.86 -5.24 -18.59
CA GLN A 150 6.09 -5.95 -18.21
C GLN A 150 7.17 -5.86 -19.30
N ASP A 151 6.79 -6.06 -20.56
CA ASP A 151 7.71 -5.91 -21.68
C ASP A 151 8.34 -4.50 -21.67
N ARG A 152 7.55 -3.46 -21.47
CA ARG A 152 8.07 -2.10 -21.40
C ARG A 152 8.92 -1.87 -20.15
N LEU A 153 8.50 -2.31 -18.99
CA LEU A 153 9.26 -2.18 -17.73
C LEU A 153 10.62 -2.85 -17.82
N SER A 154 10.74 -3.97 -18.54
CA SER A 154 12.02 -4.66 -18.74
C SER A 154 13.07 -3.83 -19.47
N THR A 155 12.67 -2.73 -20.11
CA THR A 155 13.55 -1.84 -20.91
C THR A 155 13.84 -0.50 -20.26
N VAL A 156 13.23 -0.20 -19.13
CA VAL A 156 13.40 1.05 -18.38
C VAL A 156 13.81 0.77 -16.94
N PRO A 157 14.72 1.56 -16.35
CA PRO A 157 15.08 1.41 -14.94
C PRO A 157 14.01 2.04 -14.04
N ALA A 158 12.85 1.41 -13.97
CA ALA A 158 11.70 1.88 -13.22
C ALA A 158 10.80 0.72 -12.79
N SER A 159 10.02 0.93 -11.75
CA SER A 159 8.95 0.04 -11.30
C SER A 159 7.58 0.70 -11.45
N LEU A 160 6.55 -0.10 -11.66
CA LEU A 160 5.16 0.35 -11.74
C LEU A 160 4.42 -0.12 -10.49
N ASP A 161 3.84 0.81 -9.75
CA ASP A 161 3.09 0.52 -8.53
C ASP A 161 1.81 1.37 -8.43
N LEU A 162 0.96 1.05 -7.46
CA LEU A 162 -0.12 1.92 -7.04
C LEU A 162 0.29 2.68 -5.77
N THR A 163 0.01 3.98 -5.73
CA THR A 163 0.14 4.74 -4.49
C THR A 163 -0.83 4.20 -3.44
N PRO A 164 -0.65 4.51 -2.14
CA PRO A 164 -1.64 4.16 -1.12
C PRO A 164 -3.07 4.62 -1.45
N ALA A 165 -3.23 5.66 -2.25
CA ALA A 165 -4.53 6.16 -2.71
C ALA A 165 -5.09 5.42 -3.94
N GLY A 166 -4.38 4.41 -4.46
CA GLY A 166 -4.82 3.63 -5.63
C GLY A 166 -4.54 4.30 -6.97
N VAL A 167 -3.60 5.26 -7.02
CA VAL A 167 -3.22 5.94 -8.26
C VAL A 167 -1.98 5.27 -8.84
N LEU A 168 -2.01 4.92 -10.13
CA LEU A 168 -0.88 4.32 -10.82
C LEU A 168 0.31 5.28 -10.84
N ARG A 169 1.49 4.75 -10.53
CA ARG A 169 2.74 5.50 -10.44
C ARG A 169 3.88 4.72 -11.04
N LEU A 170 4.69 5.40 -11.85
CA LEU A 170 6.00 4.91 -12.28
C LEU A 170 7.08 5.47 -11.34
N THR A 171 7.84 4.61 -10.71
CA THR A 171 8.95 4.97 -9.83
C THR A 171 10.28 4.71 -10.55
N ALA A 172 10.99 5.77 -10.93
CA ALA A 172 12.28 5.64 -11.59
C ALA A 172 13.38 5.23 -10.59
N TRP A 173 14.23 4.28 -10.99
CA TRP A 173 15.39 3.82 -10.21
C TRP A 173 16.60 4.70 -10.46
N GLN A 174 16.43 5.99 -10.29
CA GLN A 174 17.52 6.94 -10.46
C GLN A 174 17.84 7.59 -9.12
N PRO A 175 19.14 7.80 -8.84
CA PRO A 175 19.53 8.60 -7.69
C PRO A 175 18.87 9.98 -7.79
N LYS A 176 18.25 10.44 -6.73
CA LYS A 176 17.74 11.80 -6.68
C LYS A 176 18.90 12.78 -6.70
N THR A 177 18.75 13.86 -7.45
CA THR A 177 19.74 14.94 -7.50
C THR A 177 19.86 15.68 -6.16
N VAL A 178 18.81 15.59 -5.35
CA VAL A 178 18.78 16.13 -3.98
C VAL A 178 18.44 14.99 -3.03
N ALA A 179 19.24 14.82 -2.00
CA ALA A 179 18.97 13.82 -0.97
C ALA A 179 17.65 14.12 -0.25
N ASP A 180 16.83 13.09 -0.04
CA ASP A 180 15.57 13.21 0.72
C ASP A 180 15.83 13.54 2.20
N LEU A 181 16.98 13.16 2.71
CA LEU A 181 17.39 13.37 4.08
C LEU A 181 18.84 13.87 4.12
N ALA A 182 19.05 15.01 4.74
CA ALA A 182 20.38 15.54 5.05
C ALA A 182 20.62 15.36 6.56
N PHE A 183 21.67 14.63 6.92
CA PHE A 183 22.13 14.55 8.29
C PHE A 183 23.10 15.69 8.56
N THR A 184 22.86 16.43 9.61
CA THR A 184 23.78 17.44 10.15
C THR A 184 24.36 16.93 11.47
N ASP A 185 25.40 17.57 11.97
CA ASP A 185 26.00 17.22 13.27
C ASP A 185 24.98 17.20 14.41
N ALA A 186 23.92 17.98 14.31
CA ALA A 186 22.82 17.98 15.28
C ALA A 186 21.97 16.69 15.28
N HIS A 187 22.06 15.88 14.22
CA HIS A 187 21.36 14.59 14.12
C HIS A 187 22.26 13.40 14.49
N LEU A 188 23.54 13.64 14.76
CA LEU A 188 24.49 12.62 15.16
C LEU A 188 24.48 12.53 16.69
N LEU A 189 24.28 11.33 17.21
CA LEU A 189 24.50 11.06 18.63
C LEU A 189 26.00 11.08 18.91
N ASP A 190 26.37 11.72 20.02
CA ASP A 190 27.76 11.83 20.47
C ASP A 190 28.32 10.40 20.67
N GLY A 191 29.32 10.02 19.89
CA GLY A 191 29.95 8.70 20.00
C GLY A 191 30.09 7.91 18.69
N SER A 192 30.79 8.46 17.72
CA SER A 192 31.31 7.78 16.52
C SER A 192 30.29 7.35 15.47
N PRO A 193 29.91 8.23 14.55
CA PRO A 193 29.22 7.78 13.35
C PRO A 193 30.19 6.95 12.48
N SER A 194 29.88 5.69 12.27
CA SER A 194 30.55 4.90 11.25
C SER A 194 29.63 4.82 10.03
N VAL A 195 30.08 5.35 8.90
CA VAL A 195 29.42 5.15 7.60
C VAL A 195 30.24 4.11 6.85
N SER A 196 29.67 2.93 6.61
CA SER A 196 30.25 1.96 5.69
C SER A 196 29.49 2.05 4.36
N ILE A 197 30.23 2.33 3.31
CA ILE A 197 29.74 2.26 1.94
C ILE A 197 30.16 0.88 1.42
N ALA A 198 29.18 0.06 1.04
CA ALA A 198 29.41 -1.22 0.38
C ALA A 198 29.39 -1.05 -1.13
#